data_21a2325114f313c0c9b47778ab1d41d1
#
_entry.id   21a2325114f313c0c9b47778ab1d41d1
#
_cell.length_a   1.000
_cell.length_b   1.000
_cell.length_c   1.000
_cell.angle_alpha   90.00
_cell.angle_beta   90.00
_cell.angle_gamma   90.00
#
_symmetry.space_group_name_H-M   'P 1'
#
loop_
_entity.id
_entity.type
_entity.pdbx_description
1 polymer ?
#
loop_
_entity_poly.entity_id
_entity_poly.type
_entity_poly.pdbx_seq_one_letter_code
_entity_poly.pdbx_strand_id
1 'polypeptide(L)'
;QCTLVNLNNTQVTWWNTRSLDVEKASLNYDCLTHLPSDNAEKRPPNLTALWAALPISNVKVKHFQLTNAEALTQGALKPFLSADWALDANYNGNQLALEAQANNDGLELHHQSTVTPQDGIFQWAGSSEIKQAGDKTYDLHFSANFDPDLSQLPQQGNVLLNWNNPELAVTQGEAKVSWQGADGQLNAQ
;
A
#
# COMPACT_ATOMS: atom_id res chain seq x y z
N GLN A 1 20.22 -13.77 15.33
CA GLN A 1 19.12 -12.83 15.59
C GLN A 1 18.95 -11.97 14.34
N CYS A 2 17.74 -11.91 13.82
CA CYS A 2 17.40 -11.12 12.66
C CYS A 2 16.64 -9.85 13.11
N THR A 3 17.11 -8.67 12.73
CA THR A 3 16.40 -7.42 12.99
C THR A 3 15.38 -7.18 11.87
N LEU A 4 14.09 -7.36 12.16
CA LEU A 4 13.03 -7.24 11.19
C LEU A 4 12.80 -5.79 10.76
N VAL A 5 12.72 -4.88 11.72
CA VAL A 5 12.48 -3.45 11.50
C VAL A 5 13.56 -2.64 12.21
N ASN A 6 14.11 -1.66 11.51
CA ASN A 6 15.03 -0.68 12.08
C ASN A 6 14.43 0.72 11.92
N LEU A 7 14.34 1.46 13.02
CA LEU A 7 13.83 2.82 13.05
C LEU A 7 14.92 3.74 13.60
N ASN A 8 15.23 4.80 12.86
CA ASN A 8 16.23 5.78 13.25
C ASN A 8 15.60 7.17 13.37
N ASN A 9 16.04 7.93 14.37
CA ASN A 9 15.55 9.29 14.65
C ASN A 9 14.03 9.35 14.77
N THR A 10 13.50 8.57 15.72
CA THR A 10 12.05 8.43 15.94
C THR A 10 11.59 9.43 17.01
N GLN A 11 10.56 10.20 16.69
CA GLN A 11 9.87 11.09 17.62
C GLN A 11 8.45 10.60 17.85
N VAL A 12 8.04 10.50 19.10
CA VAL A 12 6.67 10.09 19.48
C VAL A 12 6.04 11.23 20.29
N THR A 13 4.89 11.71 19.85
CA THR A 13 4.12 12.74 20.54
C THR A 13 2.81 12.14 21.05
N TRP A 14 2.59 12.22 22.39
CA TRP A 14 1.39 11.65 23.05
C TRP A 14 0.34 12.68 23.43
N TRP A 15 0.69 13.98 23.46
CA TRP A 15 -0.21 15.06 23.86
C TRP A 15 -0.84 15.68 22.61
N ASN A 16 -2.16 15.84 22.59
CA ASN A 16 -2.99 16.44 21.55
C ASN A 16 -3.04 15.68 20.22
N THR A 17 -1.90 15.35 19.62
CA THR A 17 -1.78 14.54 18.42
C THR A 17 -0.91 13.34 18.75
N ARG A 18 -1.49 12.14 18.69
CA ARG A 18 -0.73 10.89 18.86
C ARG A 18 0.02 10.64 17.58
N SER A 19 1.21 11.22 17.42
CA SER A 19 2.01 11.12 16.20
C SER A 19 3.28 10.32 16.41
N LEU A 20 3.67 9.62 15.36
CA LEU A 20 4.92 8.90 15.21
C LEU A 20 5.64 9.45 13.97
N ASP A 21 6.71 10.20 14.18
CA ASP A 21 7.55 10.71 13.11
C ASP A 21 8.87 9.93 13.10
N VAL A 22 9.19 9.35 11.94
CA VAL A 22 10.39 8.52 11.73
C VAL A 22 11.20 9.12 10.60
N GLU A 23 12.47 9.44 10.84
CA GLU A 23 13.36 9.94 9.80
C GLU A 23 13.71 8.82 8.80
N LYS A 24 14.14 7.66 9.32
CA LYS A 24 14.48 6.51 8.49
C LYS A 24 13.92 5.22 9.07
N ALA A 25 13.25 4.45 8.24
CA ALA A 25 12.80 3.11 8.56
C ALA A 25 13.31 2.12 7.51
N SER A 26 13.68 0.93 7.94
CA SER A 26 13.96 -0.17 7.02
C SER A 26 13.30 -1.45 7.49
N LEU A 27 12.80 -2.22 6.52
CA LEU A 27 12.23 -3.54 6.72
C LEU A 27 13.13 -4.57 6.05
N ASN A 28 13.59 -5.55 6.82
CA ASN A 28 14.43 -6.63 6.31
C ASN A 28 13.54 -7.78 5.82
N TYR A 29 13.51 -7.98 4.50
CA TYR A 29 12.67 -9.01 3.88
C TYR A 29 13.08 -10.44 4.27
N ASP A 30 14.38 -10.74 4.34
CA ASP A 30 14.85 -12.04 4.78
C ASP A 30 14.34 -12.42 6.17
N CYS A 31 14.26 -11.45 7.08
CA CYS A 31 13.71 -11.67 8.40
C CYS A 31 12.22 -12.01 8.37
N LEU A 32 11.44 -11.45 7.43
CA LEU A 32 10.03 -11.78 7.25
C LEU A 32 9.84 -13.24 6.87
N THR A 33 10.69 -13.78 5.99
CA THR A 33 10.58 -15.16 5.51
C THR A 33 10.95 -16.19 6.58
N HIS A 34 11.68 -15.77 7.60
CA HIS A 34 12.14 -16.61 8.73
C HIS A 34 11.30 -16.43 10.00
N LEU A 35 10.21 -15.67 9.95
CA LEU A 35 9.28 -15.58 11.07
C LEU A 35 8.72 -17.00 11.36
N PRO A 36 8.71 -17.44 12.64
CA PRO A 36 8.12 -18.72 12.98
C PRO A 36 6.68 -18.77 12.51
N SER A 37 6.37 -19.71 11.63
CA SER A 37 4.99 -19.99 11.25
C SER A 37 4.36 -20.73 12.43
N ASP A 38 3.70 -20.01 13.32
CA ASP A 38 2.83 -20.64 14.29
C ASP A 38 1.75 -21.41 13.54
N ASN A 39 1.70 -22.74 13.76
CA ASN A 39 0.65 -23.61 13.21
C ASN A 39 -0.71 -23.41 13.92
N ALA A 40 -0.85 -22.41 14.76
CA ALA A 40 -2.14 -21.94 15.25
C ALA A 40 -2.98 -21.48 14.06
N GLU A 41 -4.21 -21.94 13.99
CA GLU A 41 -5.18 -21.45 13.00
C GLU A 41 -5.09 -19.92 12.94
N LYS A 42 -4.44 -19.41 11.91
CA LYS A 42 -4.27 -17.96 11.71
C LYS A 42 -5.64 -17.39 11.37
N ARG A 43 -6.36 -16.97 12.41
CA ARG A 43 -7.55 -16.15 12.17
C ARG A 43 -7.07 -14.84 11.56
N PRO A 44 -7.64 -14.44 10.42
CA PRO A 44 -7.30 -13.14 9.84
C PRO A 44 -7.55 -12.03 10.86
N PRO A 45 -6.76 -10.95 10.86
CA PRO A 45 -6.96 -9.86 11.78
C PRO A 45 -8.34 -9.24 11.57
N ASN A 46 -9.07 -9.00 12.66
CA ASN A 46 -10.33 -8.29 12.59
C ASN A 46 -10.07 -6.79 12.44
N LEU A 47 -10.37 -6.24 11.26
CA LEU A 47 -10.13 -4.83 10.94
C LEU A 47 -10.89 -3.89 11.87
N THR A 48 -12.10 -4.23 12.30
CA THR A 48 -12.87 -3.40 13.23
C THR A 48 -12.16 -3.28 14.57
N ALA A 49 -11.63 -4.38 15.10
CA ALA A 49 -10.86 -4.37 16.34
C ALA A 49 -9.56 -3.58 16.22
N LEU A 50 -8.84 -3.76 15.10
CA LEU A 50 -7.63 -2.98 14.81
C LEU A 50 -7.93 -1.50 14.67
N TRP A 51 -9.01 -1.15 13.96
CA TRP A 51 -9.43 0.22 13.74
C TRP A 51 -9.74 0.95 15.06
N ALA A 52 -10.50 0.29 15.93
CA ALA A 52 -10.84 0.84 17.25
C ALA A 52 -9.61 0.94 18.19
N ALA A 53 -8.61 0.10 17.98
CA ALA A 53 -7.40 0.03 18.80
C ALA A 53 -6.26 0.92 18.30
N LEU A 54 -6.38 1.60 17.15
CA LEU A 54 -5.32 2.45 16.62
C LEU A 54 -4.94 3.55 17.63
N PRO A 55 -3.75 3.45 18.26
CA PRO A 55 -3.35 4.39 19.30
C PRO A 55 -2.76 5.68 18.74
N ILE A 56 -2.44 5.70 17.47
CA ILE A 56 -1.69 6.75 16.79
C ILE A 56 -2.56 7.34 15.69
N SER A 57 -2.68 8.66 15.66
CA SER A 57 -3.47 9.39 14.66
C SER A 57 -2.67 9.83 13.45
N ASN A 58 -1.36 9.91 13.58
CA ASN A 58 -0.49 10.28 12.46
C ASN A 58 0.80 9.47 12.51
N VAL A 59 1.18 8.87 11.39
CA VAL A 59 2.47 8.21 11.20
C VAL A 59 3.13 8.80 9.97
N LYS A 60 4.32 9.32 10.13
CA LYS A 60 5.12 9.87 9.05
C LYS A 60 6.49 9.20 9.01
N VAL A 61 6.85 8.66 7.87
CA VAL A 61 8.17 8.08 7.60
C VAL A 61 8.76 8.81 6.41
N LYS A 62 9.88 9.51 6.59
CA LYS A 62 10.48 10.28 5.50
C LYS A 62 11.24 9.41 4.51
N HIS A 63 11.93 8.39 5.04
CA HIS A 63 12.73 7.47 4.24
C HIS A 63 12.44 6.04 4.68
N PHE A 64 11.76 5.27 3.86
CA PHE A 64 11.51 3.86 4.08
C PHE A 64 12.17 3.03 2.98
N GLN A 65 12.89 2.00 3.36
CA GLN A 65 13.58 1.11 2.43
C GLN A 65 13.30 -0.36 2.77
N LEU A 66 13.08 -1.16 1.74
CA LEU A 66 13.10 -2.61 1.85
C LEU A 66 14.52 -3.10 1.63
N THR A 67 15.07 -3.79 2.62
CA THR A 67 16.43 -4.34 2.57
C THR A 67 16.41 -5.86 2.45
N ASN A 68 17.46 -6.47 1.88
CA ASN A 68 17.60 -7.92 1.69
C ASN A 68 16.40 -8.54 0.93
N ALA A 69 15.90 -7.83 -0.07
CA ALA A 69 14.76 -8.24 -0.91
C ALA A 69 15.19 -8.79 -2.28
N GLU A 70 16.40 -9.29 -2.40
CA GLU A 70 17.00 -9.72 -3.69
C GLU A 70 16.17 -10.82 -4.37
N ALA A 71 15.51 -11.67 -3.58
CA ALA A 71 14.59 -12.68 -4.12
C ALA A 71 13.37 -12.08 -4.83
N LEU A 72 12.97 -10.85 -4.47
CA LEU A 72 11.84 -10.12 -5.09
C LEU A 72 12.29 -9.21 -6.24
N THR A 73 13.59 -8.96 -6.38
CA THR A 73 14.13 -7.94 -7.30
C THR A 73 14.21 -8.39 -8.76
N GLN A 74 13.58 -9.51 -9.12
CA GLN A 74 13.52 -9.95 -10.50
C GLN A 74 12.28 -9.36 -11.20
N GLY A 75 12.51 -8.72 -12.37
CA GLY A 75 11.43 -8.22 -13.23
C GLY A 75 10.94 -6.80 -12.94
N ALA A 76 9.68 -6.53 -13.29
CA ALA A 76 9.07 -5.20 -13.30
C ALA A 76 8.95 -4.53 -11.91
N LEU A 77 9.03 -5.28 -10.84
CA LEU A 77 8.92 -4.75 -9.46
C LEU A 77 10.25 -4.20 -8.92
N LYS A 78 11.37 -4.51 -9.55
CA LYS A 78 12.70 -4.08 -9.10
C LYS A 78 12.81 -2.57 -8.83
N PRO A 79 12.35 -1.67 -9.69
CA PRO A 79 12.45 -0.22 -9.45
C PRO A 79 11.72 0.21 -8.18
N PHE A 80 10.55 -0.37 -7.91
CA PHE A 80 9.74 -0.06 -6.72
C PHE A 80 10.37 -0.58 -5.44
N LEU A 81 10.92 -1.79 -5.47
CA LEU A 81 11.54 -2.43 -4.29
C LEU A 81 12.86 -1.76 -3.89
N SER A 82 13.56 -1.15 -4.84
CA SER A 82 14.81 -0.43 -4.59
C SER A 82 14.61 1.07 -4.38
N ALA A 83 13.38 1.58 -4.47
CA ALA A 83 13.08 2.98 -4.28
C ALA A 83 13.22 3.40 -2.80
N ASP A 84 13.48 4.69 -2.61
CA ASP A 84 13.31 5.34 -1.32
C ASP A 84 11.87 5.84 -1.21
N TRP A 85 11.16 5.37 -0.19
CA TRP A 85 9.76 5.65 0.03
C TRP A 85 9.57 6.69 1.12
N ALA A 86 8.70 7.66 0.88
CA ALA A 86 8.12 8.49 1.93
C ALA A 86 6.67 8.07 2.16
N LEU A 87 6.29 7.88 3.41
CA LEU A 87 4.97 7.40 3.82
C LEU A 87 4.35 8.38 4.82
N ASP A 88 3.09 8.72 4.60
CA ASP A 88 2.27 9.50 5.54
C ASP A 88 0.93 8.78 5.73
N ALA A 89 0.56 8.54 6.97
CA ALA A 89 -0.70 7.92 7.34
C ALA A 89 -1.39 8.76 8.40
N ASN A 90 -2.61 9.19 8.13
CA ASN A 90 -3.40 10.03 9.01
C ASN A 90 -4.73 9.37 9.34
N TYR A 91 -4.98 9.14 10.64
CA TYR A 91 -6.18 8.54 11.16
C TYR A 91 -6.96 9.52 12.04
N ASN A 92 -8.20 9.78 11.71
CA ASN A 92 -9.08 10.70 12.45
C ASN A 92 -10.24 10.02 13.19
N GLY A 93 -10.22 8.71 13.33
CA GLY A 93 -11.29 7.90 13.94
C GLY A 93 -12.32 7.38 12.93
N ASN A 94 -12.61 8.13 11.87
CA ASN A 94 -13.59 7.78 10.84
C ASN A 94 -12.93 7.36 9.51
N GLN A 95 -11.69 7.77 9.28
CA GLN A 95 -10.98 7.55 8.04
C GLN A 95 -9.49 7.40 8.31
N LEU A 96 -8.84 6.52 7.58
CA LEU A 96 -7.40 6.43 7.45
C LEU A 96 -7.02 6.92 6.06
N ALA A 97 -6.32 8.04 5.99
CA ALA A 97 -5.73 8.55 4.76
C ALA A 97 -4.28 8.06 4.68
N LEU A 98 -3.89 7.59 3.51
CA LEU A 98 -2.55 7.08 3.22
C LEU A 98 -1.99 7.85 2.03
N GLU A 99 -0.76 8.32 2.17
CA GLU A 99 0.02 8.89 1.08
C GLU A 99 1.38 8.19 1.04
N ALA A 100 1.81 7.80 -0.15
CA ALA A 100 3.12 7.22 -0.37
C ALA A 100 3.76 7.81 -1.61
N GLN A 101 5.03 8.14 -1.48
CA GLN A 101 5.85 8.62 -2.59
C GLN A 101 7.08 7.73 -2.69
N ALA A 102 7.43 7.33 -3.90
CA ALA A 102 8.64 6.58 -4.16
C ALA A 102 9.46 7.27 -5.24
N ASN A 103 10.75 7.36 -5.02
CA ASN A 103 11.68 7.93 -5.98
C ASN A 103 12.90 7.02 -6.13
N ASN A 104 13.26 6.76 -7.38
CA ASN A 104 14.47 6.03 -7.78
C ASN A 104 14.90 6.54 -9.16
N ASP A 105 16.10 6.18 -9.61
CA ASP A 105 16.63 6.56 -10.92
C ASP A 105 15.64 6.20 -12.05
N GLY A 106 14.91 7.22 -12.54
CA GLY A 106 13.94 7.09 -13.62
C GLY A 106 12.57 6.54 -13.24
N LEU A 107 12.24 6.45 -11.94
CA LEU A 107 10.91 6.12 -11.42
C LEU A 107 10.47 7.18 -10.41
N GLU A 108 9.29 7.76 -10.63
CA GLU A 108 8.55 8.55 -9.65
C GLU A 108 7.18 7.90 -9.46
N LEU A 109 6.78 7.68 -8.22
CA LEU A 109 5.45 7.18 -7.87
C LEU A 109 4.85 8.08 -6.81
N HIS A 110 3.61 8.46 -7.02
CA HIS A 110 2.78 9.13 -6.03
C HIS A 110 1.49 8.34 -5.84
N HIS A 111 1.21 7.94 -4.61
CA HIS A 111 0.02 7.19 -4.23
C HIS A 111 -0.75 7.94 -3.17
N GLN A 112 -2.08 8.02 -3.33
CA GLN A 112 -2.99 8.52 -2.32
C GLN A 112 -4.17 7.57 -2.21
N SER A 113 -4.53 7.21 -0.98
CA SER A 113 -5.72 6.40 -0.74
C SER A 113 -6.36 6.66 0.60
N THR A 114 -7.60 6.23 0.74
CA THR A 114 -8.37 6.33 1.97
C THR A 114 -9.04 5.01 2.27
N VAL A 115 -9.06 4.65 3.55
CA VAL A 115 -9.85 3.55 4.09
C VAL A 115 -10.92 4.12 5.00
N THR A 116 -12.18 3.78 4.75
CA THR A 116 -13.34 4.30 5.51
C THR A 116 -14.24 3.14 5.91
N PRO A 117 -14.55 2.95 7.19
CA PRO A 117 -15.58 2.02 7.61
C PRO A 117 -16.96 2.57 7.25
N GLN A 118 -17.80 1.77 6.60
CA GLN A 118 -19.14 2.12 6.21
C GLN A 118 -20.05 0.90 6.28
N ASP A 119 -21.13 0.96 7.06
CA ASP A 119 -22.16 -0.08 7.14
C ASP A 119 -21.63 -1.51 7.41
N GLY A 120 -20.58 -1.62 8.23
CA GLY A 120 -19.97 -2.89 8.60
C GLY A 120 -18.95 -3.45 7.63
N ILE A 121 -18.63 -2.71 6.57
CA ILE A 121 -17.55 -3.02 5.61
C ILE A 121 -16.49 -1.93 5.65
N PHE A 122 -15.31 -2.20 5.08
CA PHE A 122 -14.27 -1.21 4.85
C PHE A 122 -14.17 -0.90 3.35
N GLN A 123 -14.32 0.36 3.02
CA GLN A 123 -14.09 0.86 1.67
C GLN A 123 -12.67 1.41 1.56
N TRP A 124 -11.89 0.88 0.63
CA TRP A 124 -10.58 1.40 0.29
C TRP A 124 -10.62 1.96 -1.14
N ALA A 125 -10.29 3.22 -1.30
CA ALA A 125 -10.28 3.89 -2.59
C ALA A 125 -9.05 4.78 -2.70
N GLY A 126 -8.51 4.91 -3.92
CA GLY A 126 -7.33 5.72 -4.13
C GLY A 126 -6.88 5.81 -5.57
N SER A 127 -5.73 6.46 -5.73
CA SER A 127 -5.06 6.60 -7.02
C SER A 127 -3.55 6.49 -6.88
N SER A 128 -2.90 6.09 -7.96
CA SER A 128 -1.45 6.10 -8.08
C SER A 128 -1.05 6.67 -9.42
N GLU A 129 -0.16 7.63 -9.42
CA GLU A 129 0.52 8.16 -10.60
C GLU A 129 1.95 7.59 -10.62
N ILE A 130 2.34 7.01 -11.74
CA ILE A 130 3.66 6.44 -11.94
C ILE A 130 4.28 7.07 -13.17
N LYS A 131 5.46 7.67 -13.02
CA LYS A 131 6.28 8.20 -14.11
C LYS A 131 7.56 7.41 -14.21
N GLN A 132 7.89 7.00 -15.41
CA GLN A 132 9.13 6.30 -15.71
C GLN A 132 9.92 7.02 -16.79
N ALA A 133 11.23 6.80 -16.82
CA ALA A 133 12.11 7.32 -17.84
C ALA A 133 11.57 7.00 -19.26
N GLY A 134 11.75 7.94 -20.22
CA GLY A 134 11.26 7.80 -21.59
C GLY A 134 9.78 8.17 -21.76
N ASP A 135 9.30 9.16 -20.99
CA ASP A 135 7.94 9.72 -21.07
C ASP A 135 6.82 8.68 -20.86
N LYS A 136 7.10 7.65 -20.05
CA LYS A 136 6.12 6.64 -19.67
C LYS A 136 5.35 7.08 -18.45
N THR A 137 4.03 7.15 -18.56
CA THR A 137 3.14 7.49 -17.45
C THR A 137 2.03 6.45 -17.31
N TYR A 138 1.67 6.16 -16.06
CA TYR A 138 0.57 5.25 -15.73
C TYR A 138 -0.23 5.86 -14.59
N ASP A 139 -1.55 5.98 -14.80
CA ASP A 139 -2.50 6.47 -13.80
C ASP A 139 -3.44 5.33 -13.42
N LEU A 140 -3.37 4.93 -12.17
CA LEU A 140 -4.20 3.87 -11.59
C LEU A 140 -5.21 4.48 -10.64
N HIS A 141 -6.49 4.21 -10.85
CA HIS A 141 -7.56 4.50 -9.90
C HIS A 141 -8.19 3.20 -9.45
N PHE A 142 -8.47 3.07 -8.19
CA PHE A 142 -9.10 1.85 -7.66
C PHE A 142 -10.09 2.14 -6.54
N SER A 143 -11.06 1.27 -6.38
CA SER A 143 -11.86 1.16 -5.17
C SER A 143 -12.19 -0.31 -4.90
N ALA A 144 -12.26 -0.67 -3.62
CA ALA A 144 -12.60 -2.02 -3.20
C ALA A 144 -13.30 -2.01 -1.84
N ASN A 145 -14.25 -2.92 -1.66
CA ASN A 145 -14.97 -3.13 -0.40
C ASN A 145 -14.50 -4.44 0.22
N PHE A 146 -14.08 -4.37 1.48
CA PHE A 146 -13.55 -5.50 2.25
C PHE A 146 -14.44 -5.81 3.44
N ASP A 147 -14.60 -7.10 3.73
CA ASP A 147 -15.16 -7.53 4.99
C ASP A 147 -14.18 -7.26 6.16
N PRO A 148 -14.70 -6.99 7.37
CA PRO A 148 -13.87 -6.68 8.53
C PRO A 148 -12.88 -7.78 8.92
N ASP A 149 -13.17 -9.02 8.62
CA ASP A 149 -12.35 -10.18 8.98
C ASP A 149 -11.29 -10.53 7.93
N LEU A 150 -11.29 -9.86 6.76
CA LEU A 150 -10.37 -10.12 5.65
C LEU A 150 -10.31 -11.60 5.21
N SER A 151 -11.34 -12.39 5.57
CA SER A 151 -11.37 -13.82 5.28
C SER A 151 -11.60 -14.11 3.80
N GLN A 152 -12.07 -13.11 3.06
CA GLN A 152 -12.40 -13.20 1.65
C GLN A 152 -11.73 -12.09 0.85
N LEU A 153 -11.58 -12.31 -0.45
CA LEU A 153 -11.20 -11.25 -1.38
C LEU A 153 -12.25 -10.13 -1.35
N PRO A 154 -11.88 -8.90 -1.76
CA PRO A 154 -12.83 -7.81 -1.83
C PRO A 154 -14.09 -8.22 -2.57
N GLN A 155 -15.25 -8.06 -1.92
CA GLN A 155 -16.53 -8.48 -2.50
C GLN A 155 -16.93 -7.65 -3.73
N GLN A 156 -16.47 -6.43 -3.78
CA GLN A 156 -16.76 -5.50 -4.85
C GLN A 156 -15.57 -4.58 -5.05
N GLY A 157 -15.29 -4.24 -6.28
CA GLY A 157 -14.27 -3.25 -6.58
C GLY A 157 -14.20 -2.91 -8.07
N ASN A 158 -13.39 -1.89 -8.33
CA ASN A 158 -13.04 -1.49 -9.68
C ASN A 158 -11.59 -1.01 -9.72
N VAL A 159 -10.98 -1.18 -10.86
CA VAL A 159 -9.65 -0.66 -11.19
C VAL A 159 -9.73 -0.05 -12.58
N LEU A 160 -9.23 1.16 -12.70
CA LEU A 160 -9.06 1.89 -13.95
C LEU A 160 -7.57 2.20 -14.12
N LEU A 161 -6.98 1.75 -15.20
CA LEU A 161 -5.60 2.02 -15.56
C LEU A 161 -5.55 2.80 -16.87
N ASN A 162 -4.99 3.99 -16.83
CA ASN A 162 -4.61 4.75 -18.02
C ASN A 162 -3.09 4.65 -18.20
N TRP A 163 -2.63 4.55 -19.43
CA TRP A 163 -1.20 4.54 -19.73
C TRP A 163 -0.86 5.38 -20.94
N ASN A 164 0.32 5.95 -20.88
CA ASN A 164 1.06 6.47 -22.01
C ASN A 164 2.45 5.86 -21.99
N ASN A 165 2.76 5.00 -22.95
CA ASN A 165 4.05 4.34 -23.05
C ASN A 165 4.44 4.17 -24.52
N PRO A 166 5.39 4.97 -25.02
CA PRO A 166 5.80 4.95 -26.44
C PRO A 166 6.46 3.64 -26.88
N GLU A 167 6.84 2.76 -25.95
CA GLU A 167 7.46 1.47 -26.28
C GLU A 167 6.44 0.34 -26.48
N LEU A 168 5.16 0.59 -26.15
CA LEU A 168 4.10 -0.39 -26.36
C LEU A 168 3.52 -0.30 -27.77
N ALA A 169 3.01 -1.41 -28.28
CA ALA A 169 2.28 -1.44 -29.55
C ALA A 169 1.04 -0.53 -29.54
N VAL A 170 0.37 -0.43 -28.38
CA VAL A 170 -0.66 0.56 -28.11
C VAL A 170 -0.04 1.59 -27.16
N THR A 171 0.39 2.72 -27.71
CA THR A 171 1.16 3.74 -26.99
C THR A 171 0.35 4.45 -25.92
N GLN A 172 -0.95 4.57 -26.09
CA GLN A 172 -1.88 5.15 -25.13
C GLN A 172 -3.13 4.29 -25.02
N GLY A 173 -3.69 4.16 -23.84
CA GLY A 173 -4.90 3.39 -23.65
C GLY A 173 -5.48 3.48 -22.26
N GLU A 174 -6.63 2.84 -22.11
CA GLU A 174 -7.37 2.70 -20.87
C GLU A 174 -7.78 1.23 -20.71
N ALA A 175 -7.62 0.69 -19.52
CA ALA A 175 -8.15 -0.61 -19.14
C ALA A 175 -8.99 -0.47 -17.87
N LYS A 176 -10.20 -1.02 -17.89
CA LYS A 176 -11.11 -1.01 -16.75
C LYS A 176 -11.48 -2.44 -16.36
N VAL A 177 -11.32 -2.73 -15.08
CA VAL A 177 -11.71 -4.01 -14.49
C VAL A 177 -12.68 -3.72 -13.35
N SER A 178 -13.81 -4.39 -13.31
CA SER A 178 -14.75 -4.34 -12.19
C SER A 178 -15.18 -5.75 -11.82
N TRP A 179 -15.42 -5.97 -10.53
CA TRP A 179 -15.92 -7.25 -10.01
C TRP A 179 -16.97 -7.01 -8.93
N GLN A 180 -17.88 -7.97 -8.81
CA GLN A 180 -18.93 -7.97 -7.81
C GLN A 180 -19.21 -9.42 -7.39
N GLY A 181 -19.11 -9.68 -6.07
CA GLY A 181 -19.28 -11.01 -5.48
C GLY A 181 -18.06 -11.92 -5.60
N ALA A 182 -18.09 -13.06 -4.88
CA ALA A 182 -17.03 -14.07 -4.90
C ALA A 182 -16.86 -14.74 -6.29
N ASP A 183 -17.89 -14.71 -7.12
CA ASP A 183 -17.91 -15.27 -8.49
C ASP A 183 -17.54 -14.23 -9.56
N GLY A 184 -16.83 -13.19 -9.19
CA GLY A 184 -16.39 -12.02 -9.93
C GLY A 184 -16.60 -12.09 -11.45
N GLN A 185 -17.57 -11.34 -11.97
CA GLN A 185 -17.59 -11.05 -13.40
C GLN A 185 -16.48 -10.05 -13.72
N LEU A 186 -15.44 -10.51 -14.37
CA LEU A 186 -14.36 -9.66 -14.87
C LEU A 186 -14.84 -9.02 -16.17
N ASN A 187 -15.20 -7.75 -16.12
CA ASN A 187 -15.49 -6.95 -17.31
C ASN A 187 -14.24 -6.14 -17.67
N ALA A 188 -13.49 -6.57 -18.67
CA ALA A 188 -12.41 -5.78 -19.27
C ALA A 188 -12.97 -5.05 -20.50
N GLN A 189 -12.78 -3.74 -20.58
CA GLN A 189 -13.04 -2.90 -21.75
C GLN A 189 -11.75 -2.29 -22.24
#